data_499018e70103ffd949ec375b98cad826
#
_entry.id   499018e70103ffd949ec375b98cad826
#
_cell.length_a   1.000
_cell.length_b   1.000
_cell.length_c   1.000
_cell.angle_alpha   90.00
_cell.angle_beta   90.00
_cell.angle_gamma   90.00
#
_symmetry.space_group_name_H-M   'P 1'
#
loop_
_entity.id
_entity.type
_entity.pdbx_description
1 polymer ?
#
loop_
_entity_poly.entity_id
_entity_poly.type
_entity_poly.pdbx_seq_one_letter_code
_entity_poly.pdbx_strand_id
1 'polypeptide(L)'
;VEEALIPKTLLYIDATGGTVGTTQKSGVFMGAQVRVKTGLIPLPVGDGNLYHPTYKWTKPEITFTLTMELEKDGAASMVSTERTAFTNRSVRLFKTACSGTSSRSFAMTWAGVYDSIGDYTNADGNTTVQLSGHAVYSSADTLFWTATVVNTVATLP
;
A
#
# COMPACT_ATOMS: atom_id res chain seq x y z
N VAL A 1 15.62 10.72 -15.63
CA VAL A 1 14.82 10.38 -14.43
C VAL A 1 13.96 9.18 -14.80
N GLU A 2 14.11 8.06 -14.07
CA GLU A 2 13.30 6.87 -14.30
C GLU A 2 12.03 6.96 -13.43
N GLU A 3 10.90 7.03 -14.08
CA GLU A 3 9.60 7.10 -13.39
C GLU A 3 9.13 5.70 -12.98
N ALA A 4 8.50 5.61 -11.82
CA ALA A 4 7.80 4.40 -11.38
C ALA A 4 6.50 4.26 -12.17
N LEU A 5 6.54 3.48 -13.24
CA LEU A 5 5.40 3.26 -14.12
C LEU A 5 4.45 2.17 -13.56
N ILE A 6 3.14 2.41 -13.66
CA ILE A 6 2.12 1.44 -13.24
C ILE A 6 2.35 0.05 -13.88
N PRO A 7 2.67 -0.08 -15.19
CA PRO A 7 2.92 -1.38 -15.80
C PRO A 7 4.08 -2.18 -15.19
N LYS A 8 5.01 -1.49 -14.49
CA LYS A 8 6.13 -2.12 -13.78
C LYS A 8 5.85 -2.34 -12.30
N THR A 9 4.68 -1.94 -11.81
CA THR A 9 4.31 -2.07 -10.41
C THR A 9 3.54 -3.36 -10.22
N LEU A 10 4.01 -4.19 -9.29
CA LEU A 10 3.38 -5.43 -8.89
C LEU A 10 2.64 -5.23 -7.58
N LEU A 11 1.44 -5.80 -7.46
CA LEU A 11 0.67 -5.83 -6.23
C LEU A 11 0.59 -7.26 -5.72
N TYR A 12 0.84 -7.43 -4.43
CA TYR A 12 0.68 -8.69 -3.70
C TYR A 12 -0.31 -8.46 -2.56
N ILE A 13 -1.21 -9.42 -2.35
CA ILE A 13 -2.15 -9.41 -1.22
C ILE A 13 -2.15 -10.81 -0.61
N ASP A 14 -1.67 -10.92 0.62
CA ASP A 14 -1.50 -12.16 1.34
C ASP A 14 -2.36 -12.20 2.62
N ALA A 15 -2.61 -13.39 3.15
CA ALA A 15 -3.22 -13.55 4.46
C ALA A 15 -2.19 -13.32 5.57
N THR A 16 -2.67 -12.93 6.76
CA THR A 16 -1.81 -12.82 7.96
C THR A 16 -1.21 -14.15 8.37
N GLY A 17 -0.02 -14.11 8.95
CA GLY A 17 0.75 -15.30 9.34
C GLY A 17 1.49 -15.97 8.18
N GLY A 18 1.43 -15.39 6.99
CA GLY A 18 2.15 -15.86 5.80
C GLY A 18 3.35 -14.98 5.44
N THR A 19 4.05 -15.36 4.39
CA THR A 19 5.14 -14.54 3.85
C THR A 19 4.58 -13.46 2.94
N VAL A 20 4.87 -12.20 3.24
CA VAL A 20 4.40 -11.06 2.44
C VAL A 20 5.06 -11.06 1.06
N GLY A 21 4.27 -10.89 0.01
CA GLY A 21 4.75 -10.82 -1.37
C GLY A 21 4.79 -12.16 -2.08
N THR A 22 3.97 -13.12 -1.65
CA THR A 22 3.85 -14.43 -2.28
C THR A 22 2.70 -14.49 -3.29
N THR A 23 1.56 -13.87 -2.98
CA THR A 23 0.37 -13.92 -3.83
C THR A 23 0.26 -12.67 -4.69
N GLN A 24 0.89 -12.72 -5.87
CA GLN A 24 0.81 -11.62 -6.83
C GLN A 24 -0.58 -11.53 -7.46
N LYS A 25 -1.09 -10.33 -7.59
CA LYS A 25 -2.36 -10.00 -8.25
C LYS A 25 -2.08 -9.58 -9.71
N SER A 26 -1.73 -10.58 -10.54
CA SER A 26 -1.42 -10.35 -11.95
C SER A 26 -2.69 -10.11 -12.77
N GLY A 27 -2.63 -9.22 -13.74
CA GLY A 27 -3.68 -9.00 -14.73
C GLY A 27 -4.90 -8.23 -14.26
N VAL A 28 -5.03 -7.94 -12.96
CA VAL A 28 -6.19 -7.25 -12.37
C VAL A 28 -5.83 -5.95 -11.66
N PHE A 29 -4.56 -5.70 -11.41
CA PHE A 29 -4.11 -4.49 -10.73
C PHE A 29 -4.01 -3.33 -11.74
N MET A 30 -4.80 -2.28 -11.51
CA MET A 30 -4.83 -1.07 -12.34
C MET A 30 -4.14 0.12 -11.67
N GLY A 31 -4.16 0.20 -10.34
CA GLY A 31 -3.52 1.30 -9.62
C GLY A 31 -3.64 1.19 -8.12
N ALA A 32 -2.73 1.88 -7.43
CA ALA A 32 -2.75 2.03 -5.99
C ALA A 32 -2.43 3.46 -5.59
N GLN A 33 -3.14 3.96 -4.61
CA GLN A 33 -2.80 5.18 -3.89
C GLN A 33 -2.58 4.84 -2.44
N VAL A 34 -1.42 5.16 -1.91
CA VAL A 34 -1.11 4.99 -0.49
C VAL A 34 -0.72 6.35 0.08
N ARG A 35 -1.42 6.79 1.10
CA ARG A 35 -1.14 8.03 1.81
C ARG A 35 -0.61 7.72 3.19
N VAL A 36 0.59 8.19 3.49
CA VAL A 36 1.25 8.01 4.78
C VAL A 36 1.30 9.35 5.50
N LYS A 37 0.67 9.41 6.67
CA LYS A 37 0.85 10.49 7.64
C LYS A 37 1.75 9.96 8.75
N THR A 38 2.94 10.51 8.87
CA THR A 38 3.93 10.05 9.85
C THR A 38 3.57 10.39 11.29
N GLY A 39 2.64 11.32 11.48
CA GLY A 39 2.27 11.82 12.81
C GLY A 39 3.32 12.74 13.46
N LEU A 40 4.35 13.14 12.71
CA LEU A 40 5.35 14.07 13.19
C LEU A 40 4.87 15.50 12.99
N ILE A 41 4.74 16.26 14.07
CA ILE A 41 4.30 17.65 14.05
C ILE A 41 5.43 18.52 14.64
N PRO A 42 5.97 19.49 13.89
CA PRO A 42 6.93 20.44 14.44
C PRO A 42 6.24 21.33 15.48
N LEU A 43 6.90 21.53 16.63
CA LEU A 43 6.45 22.43 17.67
C LEU A 43 7.21 23.75 17.57
N PRO A 44 6.52 24.89 17.37
CA PRO A 44 7.16 26.18 17.46
C PRO A 44 7.45 26.48 18.95
N VAL A 45 8.71 26.52 19.29
CA VAL A 45 9.17 26.94 20.63
C VAL A 45 9.98 28.23 20.50
N GLY A 46 9.80 29.13 21.45
CA GLY A 46 10.48 30.43 21.45
C GLY A 46 11.91 30.30 22.01
N ASP A 47 12.80 29.63 21.29
CA ASP A 47 14.19 29.40 21.66
C ASP A 47 15.19 30.28 20.90
N GLY A 48 14.69 31.23 20.09
CA GLY A 48 15.51 32.09 19.26
C GLY A 48 16.00 31.48 17.95
N ASN A 49 15.65 30.23 17.67
CA ASN A 49 16.03 29.56 16.44
C ASN A 49 14.97 29.74 15.33
N LEU A 50 15.45 29.85 14.09
CA LEU A 50 14.59 29.97 12.91
C LEU A 50 13.90 28.64 12.56
N TYR A 51 14.46 27.52 13.01
CA TYR A 51 13.96 26.18 12.72
C TYR A 51 13.35 25.55 13.96
N HIS A 52 12.33 24.69 13.77
CA HIS A 52 11.68 23.98 14.87
C HIS A 52 12.57 22.88 15.43
N PRO A 53 13.19 23.05 16.59
CA PRO A 53 14.11 22.05 17.16
C PRO A 53 13.38 20.90 17.83
N THR A 54 12.08 21.06 18.08
CA THR A 54 11.26 20.11 18.84
C THR A 54 10.10 19.61 18.01
N TYR A 55 9.82 18.32 18.12
CA TYR A 55 8.73 17.64 17.41
C TYR A 55 7.85 16.90 18.39
N LYS A 56 6.55 16.88 18.10
CA LYS A 56 5.57 16.04 18.79
C LYS A 56 5.20 14.85 17.88
N TRP A 57 5.20 13.68 18.47
CA TRP A 57 4.70 12.49 17.83
C TRP A 57 3.19 12.34 18.09
N THR A 58 2.41 12.18 17.05
CA THR A 58 1.02 11.75 17.09
C THR A 58 0.91 10.37 16.45
N LYS A 59 -0.25 9.75 16.53
CA LYS A 59 -0.47 8.44 15.93
C LYS A 59 -0.21 8.49 14.42
N PRO A 60 0.67 7.66 13.87
CA PRO A 60 0.83 7.53 12.43
C PRO A 60 -0.43 6.93 11.82
N GLU A 61 -0.78 7.39 10.63
CA GLU A 61 -1.97 6.96 9.90
C GLU A 61 -1.60 6.65 8.45
N ILE A 62 -2.01 5.49 7.96
CA ILE A 62 -1.82 5.11 6.57
C ILE A 62 -3.17 4.71 6.02
N THR A 63 -3.56 5.34 4.92
CA THR A 63 -4.76 4.98 4.16
C THR A 63 -4.35 4.55 2.76
N PHE A 64 -5.09 3.61 2.21
CA PHE A 64 -4.81 3.11 0.86
C PHE A 64 -6.10 2.97 0.05
N THR A 65 -5.95 3.09 -1.26
CA THR A 65 -7.00 2.82 -2.23
C THR A 65 -6.37 2.01 -3.37
N LEU A 66 -6.97 0.87 -3.67
CA LEU A 66 -6.56 -0.02 -4.75
C LEU A 66 -7.65 -0.03 -5.82
N THR A 67 -7.27 0.15 -7.08
CA THR A 67 -8.18 0.00 -8.22
C THR A 67 -7.83 -1.30 -8.92
N MET A 68 -8.83 -2.15 -9.07
CA MET A 68 -8.67 -3.49 -9.62
C MET A 68 -9.73 -3.77 -10.67
N GLU A 69 -9.36 -4.52 -11.70
CA GLU A 69 -10.30 -5.05 -12.67
C GLU A 69 -11.05 -6.23 -12.06
N LEU A 70 -12.35 -6.35 -12.38
CA LEU A 70 -13.14 -7.50 -12.02
C LEU A 70 -12.74 -8.68 -12.91
N GLU A 71 -12.05 -9.63 -12.34
CA GLU A 71 -11.70 -10.88 -13.03
C GLU A 71 -12.94 -11.70 -13.32
N LYS A 72 -13.13 -12.08 -14.59
CA LYS A 72 -14.35 -12.70 -15.08
C LYS A 72 -14.48 -14.18 -14.78
N ASP A 73 -13.40 -14.87 -14.40
CA ASP A 73 -13.37 -16.32 -14.35
C ASP A 73 -13.08 -16.89 -12.95
N GLY A 74 -14.02 -17.74 -12.51
CA GLY A 74 -13.85 -18.73 -11.48
C GLY A 74 -14.48 -18.42 -10.14
N ALA A 75 -14.83 -19.49 -9.42
CA ALA A 75 -15.42 -19.49 -8.07
C ALA A 75 -14.53 -18.84 -6.99
N ALA A 76 -13.31 -18.50 -7.34
CA ALA A 76 -12.34 -17.82 -6.50
C ALA A 76 -11.83 -16.52 -7.16
N SER A 77 -12.74 -15.73 -7.72
CA SER A 77 -12.33 -14.41 -8.22
C SER A 77 -11.64 -13.64 -7.09
N MET A 78 -10.58 -12.95 -7.42
CA MET A 78 -9.80 -12.20 -6.44
C MET A 78 -10.67 -11.20 -5.68
N VAL A 79 -11.61 -10.55 -6.36
CA VAL A 79 -12.59 -9.64 -5.74
C VAL A 79 -13.48 -10.37 -4.75
N SER A 80 -13.87 -11.62 -5.00
CA SER A 80 -14.64 -12.45 -4.06
C SER A 80 -13.86 -12.73 -2.78
N THR A 81 -12.57 -13.07 -2.91
CA THR A 81 -11.69 -13.31 -1.76
C THR A 81 -11.53 -12.05 -0.92
N GLU A 82 -11.29 -10.91 -1.55
CA GLU A 82 -11.11 -9.65 -0.82
C GLU A 82 -12.43 -9.11 -0.25
N ARG A 83 -13.58 -9.37 -0.89
CA ARG A 83 -14.91 -9.11 -0.30
C ARG A 83 -15.15 -9.94 0.95
N THR A 84 -14.75 -11.20 0.96
CA THR A 84 -14.83 -12.05 2.15
C THR A 84 -13.94 -11.50 3.26
N ALA A 85 -12.72 -11.07 2.94
CA ALA A 85 -11.84 -10.43 3.90
C ALA A 85 -12.43 -9.12 4.47
N PHE A 86 -13.06 -8.31 3.63
CA PHE A 86 -13.80 -7.11 4.06
C PHE A 86 -14.95 -7.45 5.01
N THR A 87 -15.82 -8.40 4.64
CA THR A 87 -16.96 -8.81 5.46
C THR A 87 -16.53 -9.33 6.84
N ASN A 88 -15.44 -10.09 6.87
CA ASN A 88 -14.87 -10.64 8.09
C ASN A 88 -13.95 -9.66 8.85
N ARG A 89 -13.72 -8.47 8.30
CA ARG A 89 -12.73 -7.50 8.80
C ARG A 89 -11.36 -8.12 9.03
N SER A 90 -10.97 -9.03 8.15
CA SER A 90 -9.70 -9.74 8.23
C SER A 90 -8.55 -8.81 7.87
N VAL A 91 -7.48 -8.85 8.65
CA VAL A 91 -6.24 -8.16 8.31
C VAL A 91 -5.62 -8.84 7.09
N ARG A 92 -5.20 -8.05 6.13
CA ARG A 92 -4.47 -8.50 4.93
C ARG A 92 -3.07 -7.87 4.91
N LEU A 93 -2.14 -8.57 4.31
CA LEU A 93 -0.78 -8.09 4.08
C LEU A 93 -0.65 -7.63 2.64
N PHE A 94 -0.26 -6.40 2.46
CA PHE A 94 -0.12 -5.76 1.16
C PHE A 94 1.34 -5.48 0.86
N LYS A 95 1.72 -5.68 -0.40
CA LYS A 95 3.01 -5.24 -0.91
C LYS A 95 2.84 -4.69 -2.31
N THR A 96 3.30 -3.47 -2.52
CA THR A 96 3.53 -2.92 -3.85
C THR A 96 5.02 -2.90 -4.11
N ALA A 97 5.43 -3.36 -5.27
CA ALA A 97 6.83 -3.37 -5.67
C ALA A 97 6.97 -2.89 -7.11
N CYS A 98 7.88 -1.96 -7.33
CA CYS A 98 8.25 -1.49 -8.65
C CYS A 98 9.76 -1.68 -8.83
N SER A 99 10.15 -2.37 -9.89
CA SER A 99 11.56 -2.58 -10.24
C SER A 99 11.89 -1.76 -11.48
N GLY A 100 12.91 -0.93 -11.37
CA GLY A 100 13.48 -0.19 -12.49
C GLY A 100 14.68 -0.92 -13.10
N THR A 101 15.36 -0.24 -14.01
CA THR A 101 16.65 -0.69 -14.56
C THR A 101 17.77 -0.53 -13.54
N SER A 102 18.85 -1.26 -13.71
CA SER A 102 20.09 -1.10 -12.93
C SER A 102 19.93 -1.25 -11.42
N SER A 103 19.21 -2.29 -10.98
CA SER A 103 19.01 -2.61 -9.55
C SER A 103 18.30 -1.52 -8.73
N ARG A 104 17.57 -0.64 -9.39
CA ARG A 104 16.72 0.33 -8.71
C ARG A 104 15.37 -0.30 -8.42
N SER A 105 14.90 -0.19 -7.19
CA SER A 105 13.58 -0.67 -6.82
C SER A 105 12.96 0.16 -5.70
N PHE A 106 11.64 0.19 -5.71
CA PHE A 106 10.84 0.72 -4.61
C PHE A 106 9.83 -0.35 -4.21
N ALA A 107 9.74 -0.63 -2.94
CA ALA A 107 8.73 -1.51 -2.40
C ALA A 107 8.12 -0.89 -1.15
N MET A 108 6.80 -0.99 -1.04
CA MET A 108 6.06 -0.62 0.17
C MET A 108 5.26 -1.81 0.62
N THR A 109 5.34 -2.12 1.91
CA THR A 109 4.66 -3.24 2.54
C THR A 109 3.89 -2.74 3.75
N TRP A 110 2.64 -3.14 3.91
CA TRP A 110 1.83 -2.78 5.08
C TRP A 110 0.82 -3.88 5.41
N ALA A 111 0.39 -3.93 6.67
CA ALA A 111 -0.77 -4.69 7.09
C ALA A 111 -1.97 -3.76 7.19
N GLY A 112 -3.15 -4.17 6.75
CA GLY A 112 -4.32 -3.31 6.73
C GLY A 112 -5.64 -4.07 6.68
N VAL A 113 -6.71 -3.32 6.89
CA VAL A 113 -8.09 -3.77 6.76
C VAL A 113 -8.82 -2.90 5.74
N TYR A 114 -9.79 -3.49 5.07
CA TYR A 114 -10.65 -2.74 4.16
C TYR A 114 -11.72 -2.00 4.93
N ASP A 115 -11.92 -0.73 4.61
CA ASP A 115 -13.00 0.11 5.14
C ASP A 115 -14.21 0.12 4.22
N SER A 116 -13.95 0.05 2.91
CA SER A 116 -15.00 0.02 1.90
C SER A 116 -14.57 -0.71 0.64
N ILE A 117 -15.55 -1.31 0.00
CA ILE A 117 -15.46 -1.81 -1.37
C ILE A 117 -16.48 -1.03 -2.18
N GLY A 118 -16.00 -0.28 -3.17
CA GLY A 118 -16.84 0.51 -4.04
C GLY A 118 -17.73 -0.33 -4.96
N ASP A 119 -18.67 0.34 -5.59
CA ASP A 119 -19.48 -0.26 -6.63
C ASP A 119 -18.64 -0.55 -7.88
N TYR A 120 -19.14 -1.45 -8.70
CA TYR A 120 -18.54 -1.72 -9.99
C TYR A 120 -18.74 -0.54 -10.92
N THR A 121 -17.63 -0.06 -11.49
CA THR A 121 -17.62 1.01 -12.48
C THR A 121 -17.04 0.50 -13.79
N ASN A 122 -17.44 1.10 -14.90
CA ASN A 122 -16.83 0.80 -16.18
C ASN A 122 -15.76 1.87 -16.49
N ALA A 123 -14.53 1.45 -16.68
CA ALA A 123 -13.44 2.28 -17.12
C ALA A 123 -12.84 1.69 -18.40
N ASP A 124 -12.96 2.41 -19.51
CA ASP A 124 -12.43 2.03 -20.82
C ASP A 124 -12.85 0.62 -21.29
N GLY A 125 -14.10 0.25 -21.01
CA GLY A 125 -14.64 -1.07 -21.37
C GLY A 125 -14.40 -2.17 -20.34
N ASN A 126 -13.61 -1.92 -19.31
CA ASN A 126 -13.34 -2.87 -18.24
C ASN A 126 -14.18 -2.57 -17.00
N THR A 127 -14.70 -3.60 -16.37
CA THR A 127 -15.39 -3.46 -15.09
C THR A 127 -14.35 -3.37 -13.98
N THR A 128 -14.33 -2.27 -13.27
CA THR A 128 -13.37 -2.00 -12.19
C THR A 128 -14.04 -1.87 -10.85
N VAL A 129 -13.31 -2.15 -9.80
CA VAL A 129 -13.72 -1.98 -8.40
C VAL A 129 -12.63 -1.25 -7.62
N GLN A 130 -13.04 -0.41 -6.70
CA GLN A 130 -12.16 0.32 -5.81
C GLN A 130 -12.24 -0.26 -4.40
N LEU A 131 -11.10 -0.62 -3.83
CA LEU A 131 -10.94 -1.15 -2.48
C LEU A 131 -10.21 -0.09 -1.66
N SER A 132 -10.85 0.45 -0.63
CA SER A 132 -10.22 1.44 0.26
C SER A 132 -10.09 0.89 1.66
N GLY A 133 -9.03 1.29 2.36
CA GLY A 133 -8.78 0.82 3.71
C GLY A 133 -7.71 1.64 4.44
N HIS A 134 -7.41 1.19 5.64
CA HIS A 134 -6.35 1.77 6.46
C HIS A 134 -5.40 0.70 7.00
N ALA A 135 -4.18 1.11 7.32
CA ALA A 135 -3.21 0.22 7.90
C ALA A 135 -3.49 -0.02 9.38
N VAL A 136 -3.27 -1.25 9.81
CA VAL A 136 -3.32 -1.70 11.19
C VAL A 136 -2.04 -2.45 11.52
N TYR A 137 -1.66 -2.49 12.80
CA TYR A 137 -0.53 -3.31 13.21
C TYR A 137 -0.94 -4.78 13.28
N SER A 138 -0.24 -5.63 12.53
CA SER A 138 -0.34 -7.09 12.63
C SER A 138 0.69 -7.61 13.62
N SER A 139 0.24 -8.14 14.76
CA SER A 139 1.14 -8.74 15.74
C SER A 139 1.70 -10.08 15.26
N ALA A 140 0.95 -10.82 14.44
CA ALA A 140 1.38 -12.09 13.89
C ALA A 140 2.56 -11.93 12.91
N ASP A 141 2.59 -10.81 12.17
CA ASP A 141 3.61 -10.53 11.16
C ASP A 141 4.62 -9.46 11.62
N THR A 142 4.41 -8.90 12.81
CA THR A 142 5.20 -7.78 13.36
C THR A 142 5.30 -6.61 12.38
N LEU A 143 4.20 -6.36 11.66
CA LEU A 143 4.15 -5.40 10.55
C LEU A 143 3.07 -4.35 10.77
N PHE A 144 3.45 -3.08 10.65
CA PHE A 144 2.56 -1.96 10.41
C PHE A 144 2.75 -1.45 9.00
N TRP A 145 3.94 -0.96 8.69
CA TRP A 145 4.35 -0.62 7.34
C TRP A 145 5.88 -0.55 7.22
N THR A 146 6.37 -0.78 6.01
CA THR A 146 7.79 -0.65 5.66
C THR A 146 7.89 -0.12 4.24
N ALA A 147 8.78 0.82 4.01
CA ALA A 147 9.15 1.27 2.67
C ALA A 147 10.63 0.97 2.44
N THR A 148 10.94 0.34 1.33
CA THR A 148 12.31 0.01 0.92
C THR A 148 12.60 0.67 -0.42
N VAL A 149 13.66 1.44 -0.46
CA VAL A 149 14.18 2.06 -1.68
C VAL A 149 15.58 1.53 -1.91
N VAL A 150 15.81 0.96 -3.07
CA VAL A 150 17.15 0.57 -3.53
C VAL A 150 17.51 1.49 -4.69
N ASN A 151 18.65 2.14 -4.60
CA ASN A 151 19.17 2.98 -5.66
C ASN A 151 20.69 2.76 -5.81
N THR A 152 21.26 3.29 -6.87
CA THR A 152 22.70 3.20 -7.15
C THR A 152 23.52 4.36 -6.56
N VAL A 153 22.86 5.27 -5.83
CA VAL A 153 23.52 6.43 -5.22
C VAL A 153 24.04 5.99 -3.84
N ALA A 154 25.35 5.98 -3.70
CA ALA A 154 26.02 5.52 -2.47
C ALA A 154 25.81 6.47 -1.27
N THR A 155 25.51 7.74 -1.55
CA THR A 155 25.31 8.77 -0.51
C THR A 155 24.15 9.65 -0.92
N LEU A 156 23.21 9.89 -0.01
CA LEU A 156 22.21 10.93 -0.20
C LEU A 156 22.90 12.29 0.02
N PRO A 157 22.59 13.30 -0.80
CA PRO A 157 23.13 14.64 -0.64
C PRO A 157 22.69 15.27 0.68
#